data_8fe3818bd9e2db68d0125b8f1d98b69b
#
_entry.id   8fe3818bd9e2db68d0125b8f1d98b69b
#
_cell.length_a   1.000
_cell.length_b   1.000
_cell.length_c   1.000
_cell.angle_alpha   90.00
_cell.angle_beta   90.00
_cell.angle_gamma   90.00
#
_symmetry.space_group_name_H-M   'P 1'
#
loop_
_entity.id
_entity.type
_entity.pdbx_description
1 polymer ?
#
loop_
_entity_poly.entity_id
_entity_poly.type
_entity_poly.pdbx_seq_one_letter_code
_entity_poly.pdbx_strand_id
1 'polypeptide(L)'
;MEITKEDKRSVIDHCYLTYFISGMVILIFGVILPNLIEERNLSFTAAGGLLSFLAIGNLCSSLVYPIFCGMMSQKTAVVVLAVPYPVCLFLFTMGLPVPVLYVMIFLIGITKGMITIINNHAIRQVTGSSNQYLNLLHMWYAVGAFLSPFVTMLLMGAGMNWKTILRLLAVLTVLIVLSYATMDYRKIEKEEKKEAGEEHSQAAAPKEKFWFLKNAGFLLAVGTLFFYMGLENSVNGWFVTYLKSTGFMSASLATVMVSVTWIMIMIGRIVIANVSKRVPPAKILAAISTLQFVSVLILVLANNTAMAVAALVLLGLGMAGAFPTTTAFTGDLMGNSPLGMSVFTGIGSLGGILTPQVIGVLADKLGFRAAILFLVLDALLLALFGIGALRYTAIQKK
;
A
#
# COMPACT_ATOMS: atom_id res chain seq x y z
N MET A 1 33.49 -2.03 15.27
CA MET A 1 33.58 -3.20 14.38
C MET A 1 32.79 -2.82 13.15
N GLU A 2 33.45 -2.60 12.03
CA GLU A 2 32.75 -2.25 10.77
C GLU A 2 31.82 -3.39 10.34
N ILE A 3 30.67 -3.03 9.77
CA ILE A 3 29.70 -4.01 9.24
C ILE A 3 30.34 -4.67 8.03
N THR A 4 30.53 -5.98 8.06
CA THR A 4 31.11 -6.72 6.92
C THR A 4 30.15 -6.74 5.71
N LYS A 5 30.69 -7.00 4.50
CA LYS A 5 29.83 -7.13 3.30
C LYS A 5 28.79 -8.27 3.44
N GLU A 6 29.16 -9.35 4.13
CA GLU A 6 28.27 -10.49 4.39
C GLU A 6 27.13 -10.11 5.32
N ASP A 7 27.41 -9.31 6.37
CA ASP A 7 26.41 -8.83 7.30
C ASP A 7 25.39 -7.91 6.62
N LYS A 8 25.88 -6.98 5.77
CA LYS A 8 25.00 -6.10 4.98
C LYS A 8 24.08 -6.91 4.08
N ARG A 9 24.64 -7.90 3.39
CA ARG A 9 23.88 -8.78 2.50
C ARG A 9 22.81 -9.58 3.26
N SER A 10 23.16 -10.12 4.42
CA SER A 10 22.21 -10.86 5.26
C SER A 10 21.01 -10.01 5.65
N VAL A 11 21.21 -8.76 6.13
CA VAL A 11 20.10 -7.85 6.47
C VAL A 11 19.25 -7.51 5.26
N ILE A 12 19.88 -7.27 4.11
CA ILE A 12 19.18 -6.96 2.85
C ILE A 12 18.29 -8.14 2.43
N ASP A 13 18.82 -9.37 2.46
CA ASP A 13 18.10 -10.57 2.07
C ASP A 13 16.90 -10.84 3.01
N HIS A 14 17.05 -10.63 4.34
CA HIS A 14 15.95 -10.68 5.30
C HIS A 14 14.85 -9.65 4.99
N CYS A 15 15.22 -8.41 4.68
CA CYS A 15 14.26 -7.37 4.34
C CYS A 15 13.51 -7.69 3.04
N TYR A 16 14.20 -8.18 2.02
CA TYR A 16 13.59 -8.54 0.73
C TYR A 16 12.61 -9.70 0.88
N LEU A 17 13.00 -10.76 1.61
CA LEU A 17 12.15 -11.92 1.87
C LEU A 17 10.87 -11.51 2.63
N THR A 18 11.02 -10.79 3.73
CA THR A 18 9.88 -10.37 4.57
C THR A 18 8.93 -9.44 3.83
N TYR A 19 9.47 -8.57 2.97
CA TYR A 19 8.67 -7.61 2.21
C TYR A 19 7.95 -8.29 1.02
N PHE A 20 8.58 -9.27 0.38
CA PHE A 20 7.97 -10.14 -0.62
C PHE A 20 6.76 -10.89 -0.05
N ILE A 21 6.94 -11.60 1.08
CA ILE A 21 5.84 -12.34 1.72
C ILE A 21 4.74 -11.39 2.18
N SER A 22 5.09 -10.20 2.71
CA SER A 22 4.12 -9.18 3.10
C SER A 22 3.28 -8.68 1.91
N GLY A 23 3.87 -8.56 0.73
CA GLY A 23 3.15 -8.26 -0.51
C GLY A 23 2.10 -9.31 -0.85
N MET A 24 2.44 -10.60 -0.69
CA MET A 24 1.49 -11.70 -0.88
C MET A 24 0.31 -11.63 0.11
N VAL A 25 0.58 -11.35 1.39
CA VAL A 25 -0.45 -11.28 2.44
C VAL A 25 -1.48 -10.19 2.16
N ILE A 26 -1.04 -9.04 1.68
CA ILE A 26 -1.95 -7.90 1.55
C ILE A 26 -2.93 -8.08 0.40
N LEU A 27 -2.49 -8.65 -0.71
CA LEU A 27 -3.35 -8.82 -1.88
C LEU A 27 -4.33 -10.00 -1.76
N ILE A 28 -4.05 -10.98 -0.89
CA ILE A 28 -4.92 -12.14 -0.72
C ILE A 28 -6.33 -11.73 -0.25
N PHE A 29 -6.45 -10.69 0.58
CA PHE A 29 -7.74 -10.27 1.13
C PHE A 29 -8.72 -9.83 0.06
N GLY A 30 -8.29 -9.05 -0.93
CA GLY A 30 -9.14 -8.67 -2.07
C GLY A 30 -9.54 -9.88 -2.93
N VAL A 31 -8.65 -10.86 -3.06
CA VAL A 31 -8.88 -12.08 -3.84
C VAL A 31 -9.91 -13.00 -3.19
N ILE A 32 -9.82 -13.20 -1.88
CA ILE A 32 -10.74 -14.09 -1.13
C ILE A 32 -12.04 -13.39 -0.72
N LEU A 33 -12.11 -12.06 -0.81
CA LEU A 33 -13.24 -11.28 -0.33
C LEU A 33 -14.59 -11.74 -0.90
N PRO A 34 -14.74 -12.04 -2.21
CA PRO A 34 -16.01 -12.57 -2.74
C PRO A 34 -16.42 -13.88 -2.07
N ASN A 35 -15.48 -14.79 -1.88
CA ASN A 35 -15.72 -16.08 -1.22
C ASN A 35 -16.09 -15.91 0.25
N LEU A 36 -15.47 -14.94 0.94
CA LEU A 36 -15.79 -14.62 2.33
C LEU A 36 -17.17 -14.00 2.47
N ILE A 37 -17.54 -13.09 1.56
CA ILE A 37 -18.89 -12.49 1.50
C ILE A 37 -19.95 -13.57 1.34
N GLU A 38 -19.77 -14.46 0.36
CA GLU A 38 -20.72 -15.52 0.05
C GLU A 38 -20.84 -16.55 1.20
N GLU A 39 -19.70 -17.08 1.69
CA GLU A 39 -19.70 -18.14 2.72
C GLU A 39 -20.21 -17.65 4.07
N ARG A 40 -19.94 -16.38 4.41
CA ARG A 40 -20.27 -15.81 5.72
C ARG A 40 -21.52 -14.93 5.70
N ASN A 41 -22.20 -14.81 4.56
CA ASN A 41 -23.33 -13.91 4.34
C ASN A 41 -23.03 -12.48 4.83
N LEU A 42 -21.80 -11.98 4.53
CA LEU A 42 -21.41 -10.64 4.94
C LEU A 42 -22.11 -9.59 4.09
N SER A 43 -22.54 -8.50 4.71
CA SER A 43 -22.89 -7.30 3.98
C SER A 43 -21.66 -6.69 3.32
N PHE A 44 -21.83 -5.94 2.24
CA PHE A 44 -20.73 -5.19 1.62
C PHE A 44 -20.15 -4.13 2.58
N THR A 45 -20.98 -3.56 3.47
CA THR A 45 -20.52 -2.67 4.55
C THR A 45 -19.53 -3.39 5.47
N ALA A 46 -19.84 -4.62 5.89
CA ALA A 46 -18.93 -5.40 6.72
C ALA A 46 -17.64 -5.76 5.98
N ALA A 47 -17.73 -6.13 4.70
CA ALA A 47 -16.57 -6.44 3.88
C ALA A 47 -15.68 -5.20 3.65
N GLY A 48 -16.26 -4.03 3.36
CA GLY A 48 -15.53 -2.75 3.26
C GLY A 48 -14.85 -2.38 4.57
N GLY A 49 -15.54 -2.63 5.71
CA GLY A 49 -14.97 -2.46 7.04
C GLY A 49 -13.72 -3.29 7.27
N LEU A 50 -13.68 -4.56 6.84
CA LEU A 50 -12.47 -5.38 6.93
C LEU A 50 -11.29 -4.74 6.18
N LEU A 51 -11.50 -4.24 4.95
CA LEU A 51 -10.47 -3.54 4.18
C LEU A 51 -10.00 -2.26 4.89
N SER A 52 -10.93 -1.51 5.46
CA SER A 52 -10.62 -0.28 6.22
C SER A 52 -9.85 -0.58 7.50
N PHE A 53 -10.22 -1.62 8.26
CA PHE A 53 -9.50 -2.00 9.48
C PHE A 53 -8.07 -2.47 9.18
N LEU A 54 -7.83 -3.12 8.04
CA LEU A 54 -6.48 -3.40 7.56
C LEU A 54 -5.66 -2.12 7.38
N ALA A 55 -6.25 -1.11 6.74
CA ALA A 55 -5.61 0.17 6.51
C ALA A 55 -5.42 0.98 7.81
N ILE A 56 -6.39 0.94 8.73
CA ILE A 56 -6.28 1.54 10.07
C ILE A 56 -5.14 0.91 10.85
N GLY A 57 -5.05 -0.43 10.88
CA GLY A 57 -3.94 -1.13 11.52
C GLY A 57 -2.59 -0.73 10.95
N ASN A 58 -2.48 -0.64 9.61
CA ASN A 58 -1.27 -0.17 8.95
C ASN A 58 -0.90 1.27 9.35
N LEU A 59 -1.85 2.18 9.46
CA LEU A 59 -1.61 3.55 9.92
C LEU A 59 -1.20 3.58 11.40
N CYS A 60 -1.88 2.82 12.26
CA CYS A 60 -1.58 2.75 13.69
C CYS A 60 -0.19 2.14 13.98
N SER A 61 0.39 1.38 13.06
CA SER A 61 1.71 0.77 13.24
C SER A 61 2.80 1.79 13.53
N SER A 62 2.69 3.01 12.98
CA SER A 62 3.64 4.10 13.22
C SER A 62 3.66 4.60 14.66
N LEU A 63 2.59 4.36 15.42
CA LEU A 63 2.50 4.63 16.85
C LEU A 63 2.82 3.40 17.69
N VAL A 64 2.30 2.24 17.29
CA VAL A 64 2.45 0.96 18.02
C VAL A 64 3.91 0.51 18.03
N TYR A 65 4.60 0.55 16.91
CA TYR A 65 5.98 0.08 16.80
C TYR A 65 6.95 0.81 17.76
N PRO A 66 7.00 2.15 17.80
CA PRO A 66 7.86 2.87 18.76
C PRO A 66 7.50 2.60 20.22
N ILE A 67 6.21 2.44 20.55
CA ILE A 67 5.78 2.11 21.92
C ILE A 67 6.38 0.76 22.34
N PHE A 68 6.28 -0.27 21.48
CA PHE A 68 6.87 -1.58 21.78
C PHE A 68 8.41 -1.51 21.89
N CYS A 69 9.08 -0.74 21.03
CA CYS A 69 10.53 -0.52 21.14
C CYS A 69 10.93 0.22 22.42
N GLY A 70 10.04 1.04 23.00
CA GLY A 70 10.27 1.68 24.31
C GLY A 70 10.08 0.72 25.50
N MET A 71 9.29 -0.36 25.32
CA MET A 71 9.00 -1.33 26.38
C MET A 71 9.96 -2.53 26.39
N MET A 72 10.55 -2.86 25.24
CA MET A 72 11.40 -4.05 25.06
C MET A 72 12.48 -3.79 24.00
N SER A 73 13.42 -4.72 23.82
CA SER A 73 14.42 -4.58 22.77
C SER A 73 13.78 -4.51 21.39
N GLN A 74 14.38 -3.77 20.45
CA GLN A 74 13.89 -3.65 19.08
C GLN A 74 13.66 -5.02 18.43
N LYS A 75 14.58 -5.97 18.62
CA LYS A 75 14.45 -7.35 18.15
C LYS A 75 13.18 -8.01 18.69
N THR A 76 12.95 -7.94 20.00
CA THR A 76 11.78 -8.53 20.63
C THR A 76 10.49 -7.88 20.12
N ALA A 77 10.46 -6.55 20.02
CA ALA A 77 9.31 -5.80 19.52
C ALA A 77 8.94 -6.23 18.09
N VAL A 78 9.92 -6.34 17.20
CA VAL A 78 9.70 -6.73 15.81
C VAL A 78 9.20 -8.18 15.70
N VAL A 79 9.77 -9.10 16.46
CA VAL A 79 9.33 -10.51 16.49
C VAL A 79 7.90 -10.62 17.02
N VAL A 80 7.59 -9.97 18.14
CA VAL A 80 6.24 -9.97 18.74
C VAL A 80 5.20 -9.39 17.75
N LEU A 81 5.51 -8.27 17.11
CA LEU A 81 4.62 -7.63 16.15
C LEU A 81 4.53 -8.37 14.80
N ALA A 82 5.42 -9.33 14.53
CA ALA A 82 5.35 -10.20 13.35
C ALA A 82 4.42 -11.42 13.56
N VAL A 83 4.25 -11.88 14.80
CA VAL A 83 3.42 -13.06 15.15
C VAL A 83 1.97 -12.96 14.67
N PRO A 84 1.29 -11.80 14.65
CA PRO A 84 -0.07 -11.70 14.14
C PRO A 84 -0.24 -12.23 12.71
N TYR A 85 0.77 -12.15 11.82
CA TYR A 85 0.61 -12.69 10.47
C TYR A 85 0.25 -14.19 10.47
N PRO A 86 1.11 -15.12 10.92
CA PRO A 86 0.77 -16.54 10.89
C PRO A 86 -0.46 -16.87 11.72
N VAL A 87 -0.59 -16.28 12.92
CA VAL A 87 -1.68 -16.60 13.84
C VAL A 87 -3.03 -16.11 13.31
N CYS A 88 -3.13 -14.83 12.95
CA CYS A 88 -4.40 -14.25 12.50
C CYS A 88 -4.83 -14.81 11.14
N LEU A 89 -3.90 -15.04 10.19
CA LEU A 89 -4.23 -15.68 8.91
C LEU A 89 -4.79 -17.09 9.10
N PHE A 90 -4.20 -17.87 9.99
CA PHE A 90 -4.70 -19.21 10.29
C PHE A 90 -6.07 -19.17 10.96
N LEU A 91 -6.23 -18.37 12.01
CA LEU A 91 -7.48 -18.24 12.75
C LEU A 91 -8.61 -17.64 11.89
N PHE A 92 -8.30 -16.80 10.91
CA PHE A 92 -9.26 -16.22 9.97
C PHE A 92 -10.05 -17.30 9.19
N THR A 93 -9.46 -18.50 9.03
CA THR A 93 -10.09 -19.64 8.37
C THR A 93 -11.04 -20.45 9.26
N MET A 94 -11.09 -20.17 10.58
CA MET A 94 -11.81 -21.00 11.56
C MET A 94 -13.29 -20.63 11.79
N GLY A 95 -13.85 -19.77 10.96
CA GLY A 95 -15.27 -19.45 11.04
C GLY A 95 -15.68 -18.60 12.23
N LEU A 96 -14.76 -17.81 12.80
CA LEU A 96 -14.97 -16.95 13.95
C LEU A 96 -15.96 -15.81 13.68
N PRO A 97 -16.60 -15.23 14.72
CA PRO A 97 -17.53 -14.11 14.55
C PRO A 97 -16.90 -12.90 13.86
N VAL A 98 -17.70 -12.14 13.11
CA VAL A 98 -17.25 -10.98 12.34
C VAL A 98 -16.45 -9.95 13.17
N PRO A 99 -16.85 -9.59 14.42
CA PRO A 99 -16.06 -8.68 15.25
C PRO A 99 -14.62 -9.17 15.49
N VAL A 100 -14.43 -10.48 15.61
CA VAL A 100 -13.10 -11.08 15.79
C VAL A 100 -12.29 -10.97 14.51
N LEU A 101 -12.92 -11.11 13.34
CA LEU A 101 -12.24 -10.90 12.05
C LEU A 101 -11.73 -9.46 11.89
N TYR A 102 -12.48 -8.46 12.39
CA TYR A 102 -12.01 -7.06 12.42
C TYR A 102 -10.74 -6.88 13.26
N VAL A 103 -10.71 -7.49 14.46
CA VAL A 103 -9.52 -7.45 15.32
C VAL A 103 -8.32 -8.10 14.62
N MET A 104 -8.54 -9.28 14.01
CA MET A 104 -7.47 -10.01 13.32
C MET A 104 -6.90 -9.21 12.14
N ILE A 105 -7.76 -8.65 11.31
CA ILE A 105 -7.31 -7.91 10.14
C ILE A 105 -6.63 -6.58 10.53
N PHE A 106 -7.07 -5.96 11.63
CA PHE A 106 -6.39 -4.82 12.23
C PHE A 106 -4.97 -5.18 12.70
N LEU A 107 -4.79 -6.31 13.39
CA LEU A 107 -3.48 -6.80 13.81
C LEU A 107 -2.58 -7.15 12.61
N ILE A 108 -3.14 -7.75 11.56
CA ILE A 108 -2.45 -7.97 10.28
C ILE A 108 -2.00 -6.62 9.69
N GLY A 109 -2.84 -5.59 9.76
CA GLY A 109 -2.50 -4.23 9.34
C GLY A 109 -1.32 -3.65 10.14
N ILE A 110 -1.32 -3.80 11.47
CA ILE A 110 -0.20 -3.37 12.33
C ILE A 110 1.10 -4.08 11.92
N THR A 111 1.05 -5.40 11.72
CA THR A 111 2.22 -6.18 11.28
C THR A 111 2.74 -5.68 9.93
N LYS A 112 1.85 -5.43 8.95
CA LYS A 112 2.24 -4.87 7.64
C LYS A 112 2.98 -3.55 7.79
N GLY A 113 2.44 -2.64 8.58
CA GLY A 113 3.03 -1.32 8.78
C GLY A 113 4.38 -1.40 9.50
N MET A 114 4.50 -2.23 10.52
CA MET A 114 5.77 -2.51 11.20
C MET A 114 6.82 -3.06 10.23
N ILE A 115 6.46 -4.06 9.39
CA ILE A 115 7.36 -4.61 8.37
C ILE A 115 7.84 -3.49 7.42
N THR A 116 6.95 -2.59 7.02
CA THR A 116 7.31 -1.46 6.16
C THR A 116 8.31 -0.53 6.85
N ILE A 117 8.07 -0.18 8.11
CA ILE A 117 8.93 0.73 8.88
C ILE A 117 10.32 0.11 9.06
N ILE A 118 10.39 -1.11 9.61
CA ILE A 118 11.68 -1.73 9.95
C ILE A 118 12.51 -2.04 8.70
N ASN A 119 11.91 -2.53 7.61
CA ASN A 119 12.64 -2.85 6.40
C ASN A 119 13.20 -1.59 5.72
N ASN A 120 12.42 -0.51 5.62
CA ASN A 120 12.91 0.75 5.08
C ASN A 120 14.04 1.33 5.95
N HIS A 121 13.90 1.27 7.29
CA HIS A 121 14.94 1.71 8.22
C HIS A 121 16.21 0.87 8.08
N ALA A 122 16.10 -0.46 8.15
CA ALA A 122 17.24 -1.37 8.05
C ALA A 122 18.02 -1.22 6.73
N ILE A 123 17.30 -1.14 5.60
CA ILE A 123 17.96 -0.92 4.29
C ILE A 123 18.70 0.42 4.26
N ARG A 124 18.10 1.51 4.74
CA ARG A 124 18.77 2.82 4.79
C ARG A 124 20.06 2.75 5.60
N GLN A 125 20.00 2.16 6.78
CA GLN A 125 21.15 2.05 7.70
C GLN A 125 22.30 1.25 7.10
N VAL A 126 22.03 0.06 6.54
CA VAL A 126 23.11 -0.81 6.05
C VAL A 126 23.66 -0.40 4.68
N THR A 127 22.93 0.44 3.90
CA THR A 127 23.32 0.84 2.54
C THR A 127 23.68 2.33 2.40
N GLY A 128 23.69 3.11 3.51
CA GLY A 128 23.90 4.56 3.47
C GLY A 128 22.82 5.29 2.67
N SER A 129 21.54 4.94 2.92
CA SER A 129 20.36 5.54 2.26
C SER A 129 20.33 5.39 0.73
N SER A 130 20.90 4.31 0.20
CA SER A 130 20.93 4.04 -1.24
C SER A 130 19.53 3.85 -1.82
N ASN A 131 19.15 4.74 -2.73
CA ASN A 131 17.88 4.67 -3.45
C ASN A 131 17.73 3.37 -4.26
N GLN A 132 18.81 2.77 -4.74
CA GLN A 132 18.79 1.52 -5.50
C GLN A 132 18.23 0.37 -4.63
N TYR A 133 18.74 0.18 -3.42
CA TYR A 133 18.31 -0.89 -2.53
C TYR A 133 16.89 -0.68 -2.01
N LEU A 134 16.48 0.58 -1.77
CA LEU A 134 15.09 0.90 -1.42
C LEU A 134 14.13 0.58 -2.57
N ASN A 135 14.49 0.92 -3.79
CA ASN A 135 13.68 0.58 -4.96
C ASN A 135 13.56 -0.95 -5.15
N LEU A 136 14.65 -1.70 -4.94
CA LEU A 136 14.63 -3.17 -4.98
C LEU A 136 13.74 -3.75 -3.86
N LEU A 137 13.76 -3.19 -2.66
CA LEU A 137 12.86 -3.58 -1.57
C LEU A 137 11.40 -3.48 -2.01
N HIS A 138 10.99 -2.32 -2.53
CA HIS A 138 9.63 -2.10 -3.02
C HIS A 138 9.29 -2.94 -4.25
N MET A 139 10.28 -3.29 -5.07
CA MET A 139 10.09 -4.23 -6.18
C MET A 139 9.77 -5.64 -5.67
N TRP A 140 10.48 -6.15 -4.64
CA TRP A 140 10.16 -7.44 -4.03
C TRP A 140 8.74 -7.50 -3.45
N TYR A 141 8.29 -6.39 -2.81
CA TYR A 141 6.89 -6.27 -2.40
C TYR A 141 5.93 -6.38 -3.58
N ALA A 142 6.21 -5.67 -4.67
CA ALA A 142 5.37 -5.69 -5.87
C ALA A 142 5.33 -7.07 -6.53
N VAL A 143 6.45 -7.81 -6.53
CA VAL A 143 6.50 -9.21 -6.99
C VAL A 143 5.61 -10.10 -6.13
N GLY A 144 5.66 -9.96 -4.79
CA GLY A 144 4.76 -10.68 -3.88
C GLY A 144 3.29 -10.34 -4.13
N ALA A 145 2.98 -9.06 -4.29
CA ALA A 145 1.64 -8.56 -4.60
C ALA A 145 1.11 -9.14 -5.93
N PHE A 146 1.93 -9.16 -6.98
CA PHE A 146 1.59 -9.78 -8.26
C PHE A 146 1.34 -11.29 -8.13
N LEU A 147 2.22 -12.01 -7.42
CA LEU A 147 2.14 -13.47 -7.32
C LEU A 147 0.93 -13.93 -6.52
N SER A 148 0.47 -13.16 -5.53
CA SER A 148 -0.63 -13.56 -4.65
C SER A 148 -1.92 -13.90 -5.40
N PRO A 149 -2.52 -13.01 -6.23
CA PRO A 149 -3.72 -13.36 -6.98
C PRO A 149 -3.47 -14.44 -8.02
N PHE A 150 -2.29 -14.43 -8.67
CA PHE A 150 -1.94 -15.39 -9.71
C PHE A 150 -1.83 -16.82 -9.15
N VAL A 151 -1.08 -17.02 -8.07
CA VAL A 151 -0.93 -18.32 -7.40
C VAL A 151 -2.28 -18.76 -6.81
N THR A 152 -3.05 -17.85 -6.23
CA THR A 152 -4.38 -18.15 -5.71
C THR A 152 -5.31 -18.67 -6.80
N MET A 153 -5.30 -18.04 -7.97
CA MET A 153 -6.07 -18.50 -9.14
C MET A 153 -5.67 -19.93 -9.55
N LEU A 154 -4.37 -20.21 -9.63
CA LEU A 154 -3.88 -21.56 -9.99
C LEU A 154 -4.29 -22.61 -8.96
N LEU A 155 -4.15 -22.32 -7.67
CA LEU A 155 -4.50 -23.24 -6.59
C LEU A 155 -6.02 -23.46 -6.51
N MET A 156 -6.83 -22.43 -6.69
CA MET A 156 -8.30 -22.58 -6.81
C MET A 156 -8.69 -23.39 -8.05
N GLY A 157 -8.03 -23.17 -9.17
CA GLY A 157 -8.20 -23.96 -10.40
C GLY A 157 -7.85 -25.45 -10.23
N ALA A 158 -6.92 -25.76 -9.33
CA ALA A 158 -6.56 -27.11 -8.92
C ALA A 158 -7.51 -27.71 -7.86
N GLY A 159 -8.62 -27.02 -7.52
CA GLY A 159 -9.63 -27.50 -6.58
C GLY A 159 -9.40 -27.14 -5.11
N MET A 160 -8.37 -26.34 -4.79
CA MET A 160 -8.16 -25.87 -3.41
C MET A 160 -9.17 -24.79 -3.05
N ASN A 161 -9.72 -24.87 -1.83
CA ASN A 161 -10.56 -23.82 -1.30
C ASN A 161 -9.73 -22.64 -0.73
N TRP A 162 -10.31 -21.45 -0.65
CA TRP A 162 -9.64 -20.25 -0.18
C TRP A 162 -9.07 -20.38 1.26
N LYS A 163 -9.71 -21.16 2.14
CA LYS A 163 -9.20 -21.40 3.51
C LYS A 163 -7.89 -22.17 3.51
N THR A 164 -7.77 -23.20 2.66
CA THR A 164 -6.53 -23.96 2.52
C THR A 164 -5.40 -23.05 2.00
N ILE A 165 -5.69 -22.23 1.00
CA ILE A 165 -4.71 -21.28 0.46
C ILE A 165 -4.27 -20.28 1.53
N LEU A 166 -5.20 -19.75 2.33
CA LEU A 166 -4.87 -18.81 3.41
C LEU A 166 -4.03 -19.49 4.52
N ARG A 167 -4.28 -20.78 4.82
CA ARG A 167 -3.47 -21.56 5.76
C ARG A 167 -2.05 -21.80 5.23
N LEU A 168 -1.89 -22.11 3.94
CA LEU A 168 -0.57 -22.20 3.32
C LEU A 168 0.19 -20.88 3.40
N LEU A 169 -0.51 -19.76 3.17
CA LEU A 169 0.08 -18.44 3.32
C LEU A 169 0.43 -18.15 4.79
N ALA A 170 -0.39 -18.59 5.75
CA ALA A 170 -0.08 -18.48 7.18
C ALA A 170 1.22 -19.21 7.53
N VAL A 171 1.40 -20.44 7.02
CA VAL A 171 2.67 -21.18 7.18
C VAL A 171 3.84 -20.44 6.55
N LEU A 172 3.67 -19.88 5.35
CA LEU A 172 4.72 -19.10 4.69
C LEU A 172 5.11 -17.86 5.52
N THR A 173 4.16 -17.22 6.21
CA THR A 173 4.45 -16.04 7.03
C THR A 173 5.23 -16.36 8.32
N VAL A 174 5.34 -17.63 8.73
CA VAL A 174 6.26 -18.03 9.81
C VAL A 174 7.70 -17.67 9.43
N LEU A 175 8.05 -17.72 8.13
CA LEU A 175 9.37 -17.29 7.67
C LEU A 175 9.65 -15.81 7.98
N ILE A 176 8.65 -14.94 8.06
CA ILE A 176 8.81 -13.55 8.49
C ILE A 176 9.25 -13.51 9.96
N VAL A 177 8.55 -14.26 10.83
CA VAL A 177 8.88 -14.33 12.26
C VAL A 177 10.29 -14.88 12.46
N LEU A 178 10.63 -15.98 11.79
CA LEU A 178 11.95 -16.59 11.85
C LEU A 178 13.03 -15.65 11.29
N SER A 179 12.76 -14.98 10.18
CA SER A 179 13.66 -14.01 9.58
C SER A 179 14.01 -12.90 10.57
N TYR A 180 13.01 -12.29 11.21
CA TYR A 180 13.25 -11.26 12.22
C TYR A 180 13.88 -11.81 13.52
N ALA A 181 13.60 -13.03 13.90
CA ALA A 181 14.23 -13.65 15.06
C ALA A 181 15.73 -13.93 14.85
N THR A 182 16.15 -14.19 13.62
CA THR A 182 17.56 -14.48 13.26
C THR A 182 18.34 -13.24 12.83
N MET A 183 17.67 -12.16 12.44
CA MET A 183 18.31 -10.91 12.02
C MET A 183 19.09 -10.24 13.16
N ASP A 184 20.29 -9.75 12.87
CA ASP A 184 21.14 -9.07 13.86
C ASP A 184 20.87 -7.57 13.88
N TYR A 185 20.06 -7.14 14.85
CA TYR A 185 19.68 -5.73 15.06
C TYR A 185 20.80 -4.86 15.66
N ARG A 186 21.81 -5.45 16.30
CA ARG A 186 22.89 -4.68 16.95
C ARG A 186 23.68 -3.84 15.95
N LYS A 187 23.68 -4.28 14.69
CA LYS A 187 24.34 -3.60 13.57
C LYS A 187 23.54 -2.39 13.08
N ILE A 188 22.22 -2.46 13.17
CA ILE A 188 21.31 -1.37 12.81
C ILE A 188 21.34 -0.28 13.88
N GLU A 189 21.27 -0.64 15.17
CA GLU A 189 21.27 0.30 16.30
C GLU A 189 22.59 1.09 16.47
N LYS A 190 23.73 0.54 16.05
CA LYS A 190 25.02 1.24 16.15
C LYS A 190 25.17 2.42 15.21
N GLU A 191 24.61 2.32 14.00
CA GLU A 191 24.64 3.43 13.04
C GLU A 191 23.64 4.53 13.40
N GLU A 192 22.47 4.15 13.97
CA GLU A 192 21.48 5.10 14.46
C GLU A 192 22.06 6.05 15.52
N LYS A 193 22.89 5.53 16.46
CA LYS A 193 23.59 6.34 17.46
C LYS A 193 24.67 7.25 16.89
N LYS A 194 25.24 6.90 15.75
CA LYS A 194 26.24 7.70 15.06
C LYS A 194 25.62 8.86 14.30
N GLU A 195 24.49 8.61 13.58
CA GLU A 195 23.75 9.65 12.87
C GLU A 195 23.02 10.62 13.79
N ALA A 196 22.43 10.13 14.90
CA ALA A 196 21.80 11.00 15.92
C ALA A 196 22.79 11.97 16.60
N GLY A 197 24.07 11.60 16.65
CA GLY A 197 25.15 12.50 17.12
C GLY A 197 25.49 13.60 16.12
N GLU A 198 25.24 13.41 14.82
CA GLU A 198 25.56 14.37 13.74
C GLU A 198 24.38 15.29 13.41
N GLU A 199 23.11 14.84 13.54
CA GLU A 199 21.91 15.64 13.21
C GLU A 199 21.58 16.76 14.24
N HIS A 200 22.07 16.70 15.47
CA HIS A 200 21.85 17.76 16.48
C HIS A 200 22.50 19.11 16.17
N SER A 201 23.23 19.23 15.06
CA SER A 201 24.01 20.44 14.73
C SER A 201 23.33 21.40 13.73
N GLN A 202 22.13 21.09 13.21
CA GLN A 202 21.42 21.98 12.25
C GLN A 202 19.95 22.23 12.64
N ALA A 203 19.73 22.82 13.79
CA ALA A 203 18.42 23.35 14.13
C ALA A 203 18.19 24.69 13.41
N ALA A 204 17.47 24.64 12.28
CA ALA A 204 16.93 25.85 11.66
C ALA A 204 15.91 26.51 12.61
N ALA A 205 15.82 27.87 12.59
CA ALA A 205 14.93 28.68 13.39
C ALA A 205 13.48 28.13 13.37
N PRO A 206 12.73 28.22 14.50
CA PRO A 206 11.39 27.66 14.59
C PRO A 206 10.44 28.41 13.66
N LYS A 207 10.09 27.78 12.52
CA LYS A 207 8.93 28.17 11.73
C LYS A 207 7.66 27.81 12.50
N GLU A 208 6.59 28.61 12.32
CA GLU A 208 5.25 28.29 12.83
C GLU A 208 4.94 26.78 12.59
N LYS A 209 4.54 26.05 13.65
CA LYS A 209 4.50 24.57 13.68
C LYS A 209 3.74 23.92 12.51
N PHE A 210 2.76 24.63 11.93
CA PHE A 210 1.90 24.14 10.83
C PHE A 210 1.91 25.06 9.60
N TRP A 211 3.01 25.80 9.37
CA TRP A 211 3.13 26.75 8.27
C TRP A 211 2.81 26.18 6.89
N PHE A 212 3.14 24.89 6.65
CA PHE A 212 2.91 24.20 5.40
C PHE A 212 1.41 24.03 5.07
N LEU A 213 0.51 24.02 6.06
CA LEU A 213 -0.93 23.95 5.83
C LEU A 213 -1.50 25.21 5.15
N LYS A 214 -0.78 26.33 5.21
CA LYS A 214 -1.14 27.58 4.51
C LYS A 214 -0.73 27.55 3.03
N ASN A 215 0.06 26.55 2.59
CA ASN A 215 0.53 26.44 1.23
C ASN A 215 -0.48 25.66 0.37
N ALA A 216 -1.07 26.34 -0.62
CA ALA A 216 -2.04 25.70 -1.53
C ALA A 216 -1.46 24.50 -2.29
N GLY A 217 -0.17 24.54 -2.66
CA GLY A 217 0.52 23.41 -3.29
C GLY A 217 0.58 22.18 -2.38
N PHE A 218 0.82 22.40 -1.08
CA PHE A 218 0.79 21.31 -0.09
C PHE A 218 -0.61 20.69 0.03
N LEU A 219 -1.66 21.51 0.10
CA LEU A 219 -3.04 21.02 0.17
C LEU A 219 -3.43 20.23 -1.10
N LEU A 220 -2.98 20.67 -2.27
CA LEU A 220 -3.16 19.96 -3.53
C LEU A 220 -2.45 18.59 -3.52
N ALA A 221 -1.25 18.53 -2.99
CA ALA A 221 -0.51 17.26 -2.84
C ALA A 221 -1.22 16.30 -1.86
N VAL A 222 -1.69 16.81 -0.71
CA VAL A 222 -2.45 16.04 0.29
C VAL A 222 -3.73 15.48 -0.34
N GLY A 223 -4.49 16.28 -1.07
CA GLY A 223 -5.69 15.84 -1.79
C GLY A 223 -5.37 14.79 -2.85
N THR A 224 -4.31 14.99 -3.63
CA THR A 224 -3.83 13.99 -4.61
C THR A 224 -3.52 12.65 -3.93
N LEU A 225 -2.80 12.67 -2.81
CA LEU A 225 -2.46 11.43 -2.09
C LEU A 225 -3.69 10.76 -1.48
N PHE A 226 -4.62 11.54 -0.92
CA PHE A 226 -5.86 11.03 -0.33
C PHE A 226 -6.68 10.22 -1.35
N PHE A 227 -6.99 10.81 -2.50
CA PHE A 227 -7.78 10.14 -3.53
C PHE A 227 -7.00 9.00 -4.21
N TYR A 228 -5.68 9.15 -4.39
CA TYR A 228 -4.85 8.05 -4.88
C TYR A 228 -4.88 6.83 -3.95
N MET A 229 -4.69 7.03 -2.64
CA MET A 229 -4.73 5.94 -1.66
C MET A 229 -6.13 5.32 -1.56
N GLY A 230 -7.18 6.12 -1.71
CA GLY A 230 -8.56 5.66 -1.81
C GLY A 230 -8.78 4.73 -2.99
N LEU A 231 -8.36 5.16 -4.17
CA LEU A 231 -8.43 4.37 -5.39
C LEU A 231 -7.60 3.09 -5.29
N GLU A 232 -6.33 3.17 -4.87
CA GLU A 232 -5.42 2.03 -4.78
C GLU A 232 -5.95 0.94 -3.85
N ASN A 233 -6.38 1.30 -2.63
CA ASN A 233 -6.92 0.32 -1.68
C ASN A 233 -8.25 -0.26 -2.16
N SER A 234 -9.07 0.50 -2.87
CA SER A 234 -10.32 0.01 -3.48
C SER A 234 -10.05 -0.96 -4.64
N VAL A 235 -9.06 -0.69 -5.47
CA VAL A 235 -8.59 -1.61 -6.52
C VAL A 235 -8.15 -2.93 -5.89
N ASN A 236 -7.30 -2.86 -4.87
CA ASN A 236 -6.76 -4.04 -4.21
C ASN A 236 -7.83 -4.85 -3.47
N GLY A 237 -8.85 -4.20 -2.93
CA GLY A 237 -9.90 -4.85 -2.13
C GLY A 237 -11.13 -5.30 -2.92
N TRP A 238 -11.63 -4.44 -3.83
CA TRP A 238 -12.93 -4.64 -4.44
C TRP A 238 -12.92 -5.15 -5.89
N PHE A 239 -11.80 -5.05 -6.61
CA PHE A 239 -11.82 -5.31 -8.05
C PHE A 239 -12.14 -6.76 -8.41
N VAL A 240 -11.70 -7.75 -7.66
CA VAL A 240 -12.09 -9.14 -7.91
C VAL A 240 -13.62 -9.29 -7.75
N THR A 241 -14.19 -8.72 -6.69
CA THR A 241 -15.65 -8.71 -6.45
C THR A 241 -16.38 -8.01 -7.59
N TYR A 242 -15.90 -6.83 -8.00
CA TYR A 242 -16.49 -6.05 -9.09
C TYR A 242 -16.47 -6.82 -10.41
N LEU A 243 -15.31 -7.29 -10.82
CA LEU A 243 -15.15 -7.96 -12.11
C LEU A 243 -15.98 -9.25 -12.19
N LYS A 244 -16.08 -10.00 -11.09
CA LYS A 244 -17.00 -11.15 -11.01
C LYS A 244 -18.47 -10.75 -11.16
N SER A 245 -18.87 -9.61 -10.60
CA SER A 245 -20.27 -9.13 -10.66
C SER A 245 -20.70 -8.62 -12.03
N THR A 246 -19.76 -8.37 -12.94
CA THR A 246 -20.07 -7.86 -14.31
C THR A 246 -20.77 -8.89 -15.18
N GLY A 247 -20.53 -10.18 -14.95
CA GLY A 247 -21.09 -11.30 -15.71
C GLY A 247 -20.40 -11.60 -17.05
N PHE A 248 -19.56 -10.69 -17.57
CA PHE A 248 -18.82 -10.92 -18.82
C PHE A 248 -17.39 -11.45 -18.61
N MET A 249 -16.96 -11.61 -17.34
CA MET A 249 -15.60 -12.08 -17.00
C MET A 249 -15.69 -13.32 -16.09
N SER A 250 -14.91 -14.36 -16.42
CA SER A 250 -14.82 -15.56 -15.57
C SER A 250 -14.16 -15.23 -14.21
N ALA A 251 -14.50 -16.01 -13.18
CA ALA A 251 -13.96 -15.83 -11.85
C ALA A 251 -12.41 -15.93 -11.82
N SER A 252 -11.84 -16.86 -12.59
CA SER A 252 -10.38 -17.03 -12.70
C SER A 252 -9.73 -15.80 -13.34
N LEU A 253 -10.29 -15.29 -14.45
CA LEU A 253 -9.77 -14.11 -15.12
C LEU A 253 -9.89 -12.86 -14.24
N ALA A 254 -11.02 -12.67 -13.54
CA ALA A 254 -11.22 -11.57 -12.59
C ALA A 254 -10.14 -11.55 -11.51
N THR A 255 -9.76 -12.71 -10.99
CA THR A 255 -8.70 -12.84 -9.99
C THR A 255 -7.33 -12.44 -10.56
N VAL A 256 -6.99 -12.90 -11.77
CA VAL A 256 -5.72 -12.59 -12.44
C VAL A 256 -5.61 -11.10 -12.83
N MET A 257 -6.72 -10.42 -13.05
CA MET A 257 -6.69 -9.00 -13.46
C MET A 257 -6.02 -8.10 -12.42
N VAL A 258 -6.10 -8.42 -11.15
CA VAL A 258 -5.35 -7.71 -10.10
C VAL A 258 -3.84 -7.89 -10.31
N SER A 259 -3.39 -9.12 -10.64
CA SER A 259 -1.98 -9.36 -10.98
C SER A 259 -1.54 -8.59 -12.23
N VAL A 260 -2.37 -8.53 -13.26
CA VAL A 260 -2.09 -7.73 -14.47
C VAL A 260 -1.91 -6.25 -14.10
N THR A 261 -2.78 -5.70 -13.26
CA THR A 261 -2.64 -4.32 -12.76
C THR A 261 -1.31 -4.10 -12.06
N TRP A 262 -0.87 -5.03 -11.20
CA TRP A 262 0.42 -4.93 -10.51
C TRP A 262 1.64 -5.05 -11.43
N ILE A 263 1.58 -5.90 -12.48
CA ILE A 263 2.61 -5.93 -13.53
C ILE A 263 2.70 -4.56 -14.22
N MET A 264 1.56 -3.96 -14.56
CA MET A 264 1.53 -2.65 -15.20
C MET A 264 2.05 -1.55 -14.27
N ILE A 265 1.79 -1.64 -12.96
CA ILE A 265 2.42 -0.75 -11.95
C ILE A 265 3.95 -0.91 -11.98
N MET A 266 4.49 -2.12 -12.04
CA MET A 266 5.94 -2.35 -12.09
C MET A 266 6.56 -1.78 -13.37
N ILE A 267 5.95 -2.04 -14.52
CA ILE A 267 6.40 -1.50 -15.82
C ILE A 267 6.33 0.03 -15.80
N GLY A 268 5.22 0.58 -15.35
CA GLY A 268 5.02 2.02 -15.25
C GLY A 268 6.02 2.72 -14.33
N ARG A 269 6.45 2.07 -13.23
CA ARG A 269 7.51 2.60 -12.34
C ARG A 269 8.83 2.78 -13.08
N ILE A 270 9.21 1.84 -13.96
CA ILE A 270 10.41 1.96 -14.78
C ILE A 270 10.28 3.16 -15.74
N VAL A 271 9.10 3.31 -16.36
CA VAL A 271 8.83 4.44 -17.26
C VAL A 271 8.91 5.77 -16.49
N ILE A 272 8.20 5.89 -15.35
CA ILE A 272 8.18 7.10 -14.54
C ILE A 272 9.56 7.44 -13.99
N ALA A 273 10.36 6.47 -13.57
CA ALA A 273 11.74 6.70 -13.11
C ALA A 273 12.63 7.33 -14.20
N ASN A 274 12.41 6.99 -15.48
CA ASN A 274 13.13 7.61 -16.58
C ASN A 274 12.57 8.98 -16.99
N VAL A 275 11.24 9.10 -17.01
CA VAL A 275 10.54 10.35 -17.36
C VAL A 275 10.81 11.45 -16.33
N SER A 276 10.87 11.12 -15.04
CA SER A 276 11.10 12.05 -13.92
C SER A 276 12.48 12.75 -13.98
N LYS A 277 13.42 12.20 -14.74
CA LYS A 277 14.73 12.85 -14.98
C LYS A 277 14.63 14.13 -15.84
N ARG A 278 13.56 14.27 -16.62
CA ARG A 278 13.38 15.36 -17.59
C ARG A 278 12.08 16.14 -17.42
N VAL A 279 11.09 15.57 -16.76
CA VAL A 279 9.75 16.15 -16.63
C VAL A 279 9.47 16.49 -15.17
N PRO A 280 9.05 17.74 -14.86
CA PRO A 280 8.72 18.16 -13.50
C PRO A 280 7.62 17.29 -12.86
N PRO A 281 7.68 17.03 -11.53
CA PRO A 281 6.70 16.20 -10.83
C PRO A 281 5.24 16.61 -11.07
N ALA A 282 4.93 17.90 -11.08
CA ALA A 282 3.57 18.40 -11.30
C ALA A 282 2.98 18.02 -12.66
N LYS A 283 3.80 17.98 -13.74
CA LYS A 283 3.36 17.53 -15.06
C LYS A 283 3.08 16.03 -15.08
N ILE A 284 3.94 15.25 -14.42
CA ILE A 284 3.75 13.80 -14.30
C ILE A 284 2.46 13.52 -13.51
N LEU A 285 2.25 14.20 -12.37
CA LEU A 285 1.03 14.05 -11.56
C LEU A 285 -0.23 14.32 -12.35
N ALA A 286 -0.29 15.43 -13.09
CA ALA A 286 -1.45 15.75 -13.91
C ALA A 286 -1.71 14.67 -14.99
N ALA A 287 -0.67 14.14 -15.63
CA ALA A 287 -0.81 13.09 -16.64
C ALA A 287 -1.29 11.76 -16.04
N ILE A 288 -0.63 11.27 -14.97
CA ILE A 288 -0.97 9.96 -14.38
C ILE A 288 -2.31 9.98 -13.65
N SER A 289 -2.69 11.08 -12.98
CA SER A 289 -4.00 11.20 -12.34
C SER A 289 -5.14 11.28 -13.36
N THR A 290 -4.93 11.97 -14.47
CA THR A 290 -5.89 11.99 -15.60
C THR A 290 -6.00 10.60 -16.24
N LEU A 291 -4.88 9.89 -16.41
CA LEU A 291 -4.89 8.52 -16.93
C LEU A 291 -5.69 7.58 -16.02
N GLN A 292 -5.52 7.69 -14.69
CA GLN A 292 -6.29 6.92 -13.71
C GLN A 292 -7.79 7.19 -13.84
N PHE A 293 -8.21 8.47 -13.93
CA PHE A 293 -9.61 8.84 -14.10
C PHE A 293 -10.20 8.24 -15.39
N VAL A 294 -9.53 8.43 -16.53
CA VAL A 294 -9.97 7.88 -17.82
C VAL A 294 -10.07 6.35 -17.75
N SER A 295 -9.09 5.69 -17.13
CA SER A 295 -9.07 4.23 -16.99
C SER A 295 -10.24 3.72 -16.14
N VAL A 296 -10.53 4.36 -15.00
CA VAL A 296 -11.67 3.99 -14.15
C VAL A 296 -12.99 4.24 -14.90
N LEU A 297 -13.11 5.33 -15.64
CA LEU A 297 -14.29 5.62 -16.44
C LEU A 297 -14.50 4.54 -17.52
N ILE A 298 -13.44 4.17 -18.26
CA ILE A 298 -13.51 3.07 -19.25
C ILE A 298 -13.91 1.76 -18.57
N LEU A 299 -13.35 1.46 -17.40
CA LEU A 299 -13.64 0.23 -16.66
C LEU A 299 -15.10 0.12 -16.26
N VAL A 300 -15.69 1.21 -15.76
CA VAL A 300 -17.11 1.24 -15.33
C VAL A 300 -18.06 1.18 -16.52
N LEU A 301 -17.67 1.74 -17.66
CA LEU A 301 -18.42 1.66 -18.91
C LEU A 301 -18.18 0.36 -19.69
N ALA A 302 -17.26 -0.50 -19.23
CA ALA A 302 -16.93 -1.73 -19.92
C ALA A 302 -18.13 -2.69 -19.96
N ASN A 303 -18.43 -3.19 -21.14
CA ASN A 303 -19.48 -4.18 -21.41
C ASN A 303 -18.93 -5.52 -21.91
N ASN A 304 -17.62 -5.64 -22.01
CA ASN A 304 -16.92 -6.85 -22.42
C ASN A 304 -15.54 -6.96 -21.77
N THR A 305 -14.98 -8.16 -21.78
CA THR A 305 -13.69 -8.49 -21.17
C THR A 305 -12.54 -7.66 -21.75
N ALA A 306 -12.49 -7.47 -23.06
CA ALA A 306 -11.35 -6.77 -23.69
C ALA A 306 -11.26 -5.30 -23.24
N MET A 307 -12.41 -4.62 -23.15
CA MET A 307 -12.48 -3.23 -22.67
C MET A 307 -12.06 -3.13 -21.20
N ALA A 308 -12.51 -4.07 -20.34
CA ALA A 308 -12.10 -4.10 -18.94
C ALA A 308 -10.60 -4.37 -18.77
N VAL A 309 -10.03 -5.31 -19.55
CA VAL A 309 -8.58 -5.59 -19.52
C VAL A 309 -7.79 -4.35 -19.95
N ALA A 310 -8.17 -3.70 -21.04
CA ALA A 310 -7.51 -2.46 -21.50
C ALA A 310 -7.56 -1.36 -20.43
N ALA A 311 -8.71 -1.17 -19.78
CA ALA A 311 -8.86 -0.22 -18.68
C ALA A 311 -7.92 -0.53 -17.50
N LEU A 312 -7.79 -1.80 -17.11
CA LEU A 312 -6.93 -2.22 -15.99
C LEU A 312 -5.45 -2.10 -16.32
N VAL A 313 -5.05 -2.36 -17.56
CA VAL A 313 -3.67 -2.11 -18.05
C VAL A 313 -3.33 -0.62 -17.93
N LEU A 314 -4.20 0.26 -18.44
CA LEU A 314 -4.01 1.71 -18.37
C LEU A 314 -4.03 2.21 -16.92
N LEU A 315 -4.92 1.67 -16.08
CA LEU A 315 -5.00 2.02 -14.67
C LEU A 315 -3.71 1.67 -13.94
N GLY A 316 -3.15 0.48 -14.14
CA GLY A 316 -1.89 0.07 -13.54
C GLY A 316 -0.72 0.99 -13.94
N LEU A 317 -0.64 1.37 -15.22
CA LEU A 317 0.35 2.35 -15.69
C LEU A 317 0.15 3.72 -15.02
N GLY A 318 -1.09 4.18 -14.86
CA GLY A 318 -1.41 5.44 -14.18
C GLY A 318 -1.06 5.42 -12.69
N MET A 319 -1.26 4.31 -12.00
CA MET A 319 -0.97 4.16 -10.56
C MET A 319 0.52 4.10 -10.24
N ALA A 320 1.36 3.74 -11.20
CA ALA A 320 2.75 3.35 -11.00
C ALA A 320 3.63 4.39 -10.29
N GLY A 321 3.43 5.65 -10.55
CA GLY A 321 4.27 6.73 -10.01
C GLY A 321 3.55 7.67 -9.04
N ALA A 322 2.28 7.42 -8.71
CA ALA A 322 1.45 8.40 -8.02
C ALA A 322 2.02 8.76 -6.63
N PHE A 323 2.29 7.79 -5.78
CA PHE A 323 2.85 8.04 -4.44
C PHE A 323 4.22 8.73 -4.48
N PRO A 324 5.26 8.18 -5.17
CA PRO A 324 6.58 8.79 -5.15
C PRO A 324 6.60 10.16 -5.85
N THR A 325 5.82 10.37 -6.90
CA THR A 325 5.76 11.66 -7.60
C THR A 325 5.05 12.72 -6.75
N THR A 326 3.98 12.35 -6.03
CA THR A 326 3.32 13.27 -5.09
C THR A 326 4.24 13.63 -3.94
N THR A 327 5.00 12.67 -3.39
CA THR A 327 6.01 12.92 -2.36
C THR A 327 7.12 13.85 -2.86
N ALA A 328 7.62 13.63 -4.07
CA ALA A 328 8.63 14.50 -4.68
C ALA A 328 8.09 15.93 -4.91
N PHE A 329 6.83 16.08 -5.36
CA PHE A 329 6.18 17.38 -5.51
C PHE A 329 6.02 18.11 -4.17
N THR A 330 5.81 17.37 -3.08
CA THR A 330 5.53 17.92 -1.74
C THR A 330 6.80 18.35 -1.00
N GLY A 331 7.96 17.73 -1.28
CA GLY A 331 9.20 17.92 -0.51
C GLY A 331 9.59 19.38 -0.32
N ASP A 332 9.67 20.14 -1.40
CA ASP A 332 10.02 21.56 -1.37
C ASP A 332 8.95 22.42 -0.67
N LEU A 333 7.67 22.01 -0.77
CA LEU A 333 6.52 22.76 -0.22
C LEU A 333 6.42 22.67 1.30
N MET A 334 6.98 21.66 1.92
CA MET A 334 7.02 21.48 3.39
C MET A 334 8.43 21.65 3.99
N GLY A 335 9.45 22.01 3.16
CA GLY A 335 10.81 22.27 3.61
C GLY A 335 11.43 21.08 4.35
N ASN A 336 11.16 19.85 3.89
CA ASN A 336 11.58 18.59 4.51
C ASN A 336 11.14 18.41 5.98
N SER A 337 10.04 19.10 6.40
CA SER A 337 9.51 18.99 7.76
C SER A 337 9.03 17.56 8.06
N PRO A 338 9.54 16.88 9.10
CA PRO A 338 9.04 15.57 9.51
C PRO A 338 7.54 15.60 9.88
N LEU A 339 7.09 16.69 10.52
CA LEU A 339 5.67 16.89 10.83
C LEU A 339 4.85 17.06 9.55
N GLY A 340 5.36 17.82 8.57
CA GLY A 340 4.72 17.98 7.25
C GLY A 340 4.54 16.63 6.54
N MET A 341 5.57 15.79 6.55
CA MET A 341 5.52 14.44 5.98
C MET A 341 4.51 13.54 6.73
N SER A 342 4.46 13.61 8.06
CA SER A 342 3.51 12.85 8.87
C SER A 342 2.06 13.26 8.60
N VAL A 343 1.79 14.57 8.48
CA VAL A 343 0.46 15.10 8.13
C VAL A 343 0.08 14.68 6.70
N PHE A 344 0.99 14.82 5.74
CA PHE A 344 0.80 14.43 4.35
C PHE A 344 0.44 12.95 4.20
N THR A 345 1.23 12.06 4.78
CA THR A 345 1.00 10.62 4.71
C THR A 345 -0.19 10.18 5.55
N GLY A 346 -0.40 10.79 6.72
CA GLY A 346 -1.54 10.51 7.60
C GLY A 346 -2.88 10.81 6.93
N ILE A 347 -3.04 12.02 6.37
CA ILE A 347 -4.26 12.39 5.65
C ILE A 347 -4.42 11.55 4.38
N GLY A 348 -3.34 11.30 3.64
CA GLY A 348 -3.37 10.38 2.49
C GLY A 348 -3.89 9.00 2.86
N SER A 349 -3.45 8.44 3.99
CA SER A 349 -3.90 7.13 4.47
C SER A 349 -5.40 7.10 4.80
N LEU A 350 -6.01 8.23 5.22
CA LEU A 350 -7.45 8.30 5.43
C LEU A 350 -8.26 8.02 4.15
N GLY A 351 -7.77 8.42 2.98
CA GLY A 351 -8.38 8.04 1.71
C GLY A 351 -8.48 6.53 1.55
N GLY A 352 -7.37 5.83 1.80
CA GLY A 352 -7.31 4.36 1.75
C GLY A 352 -8.17 3.65 2.81
N ILE A 353 -8.52 4.34 3.89
CA ILE A 353 -9.44 3.84 4.93
C ILE A 353 -10.90 4.08 4.52
N LEU A 354 -11.22 5.30 4.08
CA LEU A 354 -12.60 5.73 3.89
C LEU A 354 -13.20 5.21 2.58
N THR A 355 -12.46 5.28 1.47
CA THR A 355 -13.02 4.94 0.14
C THR A 355 -13.52 3.49 0.05
N PRO A 356 -12.79 2.43 0.48
CA PRO A 356 -13.31 1.07 0.46
C PRO A 356 -14.55 0.88 1.35
N GLN A 357 -14.62 1.57 2.49
CA GLN A 357 -15.79 1.53 3.38
C GLN A 357 -17.01 2.20 2.74
N VAL A 358 -16.82 3.38 2.13
CA VAL A 358 -17.91 4.09 1.44
C VAL A 358 -18.49 3.23 0.32
N ILE A 359 -17.63 2.56 -0.46
CA ILE A 359 -18.08 1.61 -1.51
C ILE A 359 -18.92 0.49 -0.89
N GLY A 360 -18.48 -0.10 0.22
CA GLY A 360 -19.25 -1.15 0.90
C GLY A 360 -20.64 -0.67 1.36
N VAL A 361 -20.71 0.51 1.98
CA VAL A 361 -21.99 1.10 2.44
C VAL A 361 -22.92 1.42 1.26
N LEU A 362 -22.37 1.98 0.18
CA LEU A 362 -23.16 2.27 -1.03
C LEU A 362 -23.61 0.98 -1.72
N ALA A 363 -22.81 -0.07 -1.69
CA ALA A 363 -23.13 -1.35 -2.31
C ALA A 363 -24.33 -2.03 -1.62
N ASP A 364 -24.44 -1.94 -0.28
CA ASP A 364 -25.61 -2.46 0.44
C ASP A 364 -26.89 -1.66 0.16
N LYS A 365 -26.77 -0.35 -0.09
CA LYS A 365 -27.92 0.54 -0.31
C LYS A 365 -28.40 0.62 -1.76
N LEU A 366 -27.45 0.67 -2.70
CA LEU A 366 -27.71 0.99 -4.11
C LEU A 366 -27.33 -0.16 -5.05
N GLY A 367 -26.79 -1.26 -4.51
CA GLY A 367 -26.18 -2.33 -5.28
C GLY A 367 -24.75 -2.05 -5.70
N PHE A 368 -23.98 -3.11 -5.91
CA PHE A 368 -22.52 -3.03 -6.06
C PHE A 368 -22.08 -2.28 -7.32
N ARG A 369 -22.83 -2.42 -8.45
CA ARG A 369 -22.54 -1.67 -9.68
C ARG A 369 -22.69 -0.15 -9.52
N ALA A 370 -23.71 0.29 -8.77
CA ALA A 370 -23.89 1.70 -8.49
C ALA A 370 -22.81 2.23 -7.53
N ALA A 371 -22.41 1.42 -6.53
CA ALA A 371 -21.37 1.79 -5.59
C ALA A 371 -20.01 2.05 -6.26
N ILE A 372 -19.67 1.28 -7.29
CA ILE A 372 -18.41 1.45 -8.02
C ILE A 372 -18.35 2.79 -8.79
N LEU A 373 -19.49 3.42 -9.11
CA LEU A 373 -19.51 4.78 -9.68
C LEU A 373 -18.85 5.80 -8.72
N PHE A 374 -18.83 5.52 -7.41
CA PHE A 374 -18.10 6.36 -6.46
C PHE A 374 -16.59 6.42 -6.76
N LEU A 375 -15.99 5.34 -7.32
CA LEU A 375 -14.59 5.38 -7.77
C LEU A 375 -14.36 6.30 -8.97
N VAL A 376 -15.37 6.52 -9.81
CA VAL A 376 -15.27 7.52 -10.88
C VAL A 376 -15.17 8.93 -10.30
N LEU A 377 -15.97 9.23 -9.26
CA LEU A 377 -15.88 10.50 -8.53
C LEU A 377 -14.53 10.65 -7.83
N ASP A 378 -14.08 9.60 -7.12
CA ASP A 378 -12.76 9.57 -6.45
C ASP A 378 -11.62 9.85 -7.44
N ALA A 379 -11.60 9.15 -8.58
CA ALA A 379 -10.61 9.32 -9.63
C ALA A 379 -10.71 10.69 -10.35
N LEU A 380 -11.92 11.25 -10.49
CA LEU A 380 -12.11 12.60 -11.02
C LEU A 380 -11.48 13.64 -10.07
N LEU A 381 -11.74 13.52 -8.77
CA LEU A 381 -11.14 14.41 -7.78
C LEU A 381 -9.62 14.25 -7.77
N LEU A 382 -9.10 13.02 -7.85
CA LEU A 382 -7.67 12.76 -8.03
C LEU A 382 -7.10 13.53 -9.24
N ALA A 383 -7.76 13.46 -10.39
CA ALA A 383 -7.34 14.17 -11.60
C ALA A 383 -7.39 15.70 -11.42
N LEU A 384 -8.44 16.22 -10.79
CA LEU A 384 -8.58 17.67 -10.52
C LEU A 384 -7.46 18.18 -9.59
N PHE A 385 -7.12 17.45 -8.53
CA PHE A 385 -6.02 17.80 -7.65
C PHE A 385 -4.66 17.73 -8.36
N GLY A 386 -4.42 16.71 -9.20
CA GLY A 386 -3.21 16.58 -10.01
C GLY A 386 -3.05 17.71 -11.03
N ILE A 387 -4.14 18.10 -11.72
CA ILE A 387 -4.16 19.25 -12.64
C ILE A 387 -4.00 20.56 -11.86
N GLY A 388 -4.58 20.66 -10.65
CA GLY A 388 -4.39 21.78 -9.73
C GLY A 388 -2.92 21.99 -9.37
N ALA A 389 -2.19 20.90 -9.08
CA ALA A 389 -0.76 20.95 -8.80
C ALA A 389 0.06 21.49 -10.00
N LEU A 390 -0.31 21.09 -11.23
CA LEU A 390 0.30 21.62 -12.45
C LEU A 390 0.05 23.12 -12.60
N ARG A 391 -1.20 23.58 -12.42
CA ARG A 391 -1.57 25.00 -12.51
C ARG A 391 -0.87 25.84 -11.43
N TYR A 392 -0.82 25.33 -10.19
CA TYR A 392 -0.09 25.98 -9.09
C TYR A 392 1.38 26.21 -9.47
N THR A 393 2.08 25.20 -9.97
CA THR A 393 3.48 25.33 -10.40
C THR A 393 3.65 26.33 -11.55
N ALA A 394 2.69 26.41 -12.47
CA ALA A 394 2.73 27.36 -13.58
C ALA A 394 2.56 28.81 -13.13
N ILE A 395 1.74 29.06 -12.09
CA ILE A 395 1.54 30.39 -11.49
C ILE A 395 2.79 30.86 -10.73
N GLN A 396 3.43 29.95 -9.98
CA GLN A 396 4.62 30.27 -9.20
C GLN A 396 5.88 30.59 -10.07
N LYS A 397 5.84 30.23 -11.34
CA LYS A 397 6.94 30.50 -12.31
C LYS A 397 6.77 31.83 -13.07
N LYS A 398 5.62 32.48 -12.92
CA LYS A 398 5.34 33.83 -13.45
C LYS A 398 5.66 34.89 -12.41
#